data_f2a6c71da1b6ebd0688570bd1d3eda54
#
_entry.id   f2a6c71da1b6ebd0688570bd1d3eda54
#
_cell.length_a   1.000
_cell.length_b   1.000
_cell.length_c   1.000
_cell.angle_alpha   90.00
_cell.angle_beta   90.00
_cell.angle_gamma   90.00
#
_symmetry.space_group_name_H-M   'P 1'
#
loop_
_entity.id
_entity.type
_entity.pdbx_description
1 polymer ?
#
loop_
_entity_poly.entity_id
_entity_poly.type
_entity_poly.pdbx_seq_one_letter_code
_entity_poly.pdbx_strand_id
1 'polypeptide(L)'
;PAAIVTVVKGAFNPSAVTGGVVGTMIVSMQKGVARGIFSNEAGLGSAPIAAAAAQTKEPVRQGLVSMTGTFIDTIVICTMTGLSIVITETWNTGLEGVAITTAAFQKGLPFPPVVASFSLMLCLVFFAFTTILGWDYYGERCLEYLFNRNKAAVTTYRWLYIICVFIGPYMTVAA
;
A
#
# COMPACT_ATOMS: atom_id res chain seq x y z
N PRO A 1 -8.00 -3.19 -22.94
CA PRO A 1 -8.59 -1.96 -23.51
C PRO A 1 -9.99 -1.69 -22.99
N ALA A 2 -10.89 -2.70 -22.95
CA ALA A 2 -12.28 -2.54 -22.54
C ALA A 2 -12.44 -2.00 -21.11
N ALA A 3 -11.69 -2.53 -20.14
CA ALA A 3 -11.75 -2.09 -18.74
C ALA A 3 -11.34 -0.63 -18.55
N ILE A 4 -10.29 -0.16 -19.25
CA ILE A 4 -9.87 1.24 -19.21
C ILE A 4 -10.99 2.13 -19.74
N VAL A 5 -11.63 1.73 -20.85
CA VAL A 5 -12.77 2.45 -21.42
C VAL A 5 -13.94 2.49 -20.44
N THR A 6 -14.21 1.40 -19.74
CA THR A 6 -15.28 1.34 -18.71
C THR A 6 -14.98 2.28 -17.55
N VAL A 7 -13.75 2.31 -17.06
CA VAL A 7 -13.34 3.22 -15.97
C VAL A 7 -13.46 4.69 -16.41
N VAL A 8 -12.95 5.02 -17.60
CA VAL A 8 -13.02 6.39 -18.12
C VAL A 8 -14.47 6.81 -18.39
N LYS A 9 -15.27 5.97 -19.04
CA LYS A 9 -16.71 6.25 -19.26
C LYS A 9 -17.47 6.39 -17.95
N GLY A 10 -17.17 5.56 -16.94
CA GLY A 10 -17.77 5.65 -15.62
C GLY A 10 -17.46 6.97 -14.92
N ALA A 11 -16.21 7.45 -15.02
CA ALA A 11 -15.78 8.71 -14.42
C ALA A 11 -16.50 9.95 -15.01
N PHE A 12 -16.88 9.90 -16.29
CA PHE A 12 -17.56 11.00 -16.99
C PHE A 12 -19.05 10.78 -17.21
N ASN A 13 -19.67 9.78 -16.53
CA ASN A 13 -21.09 9.53 -16.67
C ASN A 13 -21.91 10.53 -15.84
N PRO A 14 -22.88 11.29 -16.46
CA PRO A 14 -23.70 12.25 -15.73
C PRO A 14 -24.55 11.64 -14.61
N SER A 15 -24.92 10.36 -14.69
CA SER A 15 -25.62 9.66 -13.61
C SER A 15 -24.76 9.52 -12.33
N ALA A 16 -23.44 9.57 -12.48
CA ALA A 16 -22.52 9.67 -11.36
C ALA A 16 -22.60 11.05 -10.67
N VAL A 17 -23.14 12.07 -11.28
CA VAL A 17 -23.21 13.45 -10.75
C VAL A 17 -24.54 13.76 -10.04
N THR A 18 -25.64 13.09 -10.39
CA THR A 18 -26.99 13.50 -10.01
C THR A 18 -27.63 12.73 -8.84
N GLY A 19 -26.99 11.67 -8.32
CA GLY A 19 -27.60 10.77 -7.34
C GLY A 19 -27.01 10.79 -5.93
N GLY A 20 -26.79 11.94 -5.31
CA GLY A 20 -26.14 11.99 -3.99
C GLY A 20 -24.62 11.75 -4.03
N VAL A 21 -24.06 11.89 -5.20
CA VAL A 21 -22.71 11.45 -5.62
C VAL A 21 -21.60 12.34 -5.10
N VAL A 22 -21.88 13.62 -4.78
CA VAL A 22 -20.82 14.50 -4.23
C VAL A 22 -20.27 13.92 -2.92
N GLY A 23 -21.14 13.37 -2.06
CA GLY A 23 -20.71 12.70 -0.83
C GLY A 23 -19.87 11.44 -1.10
N THR A 24 -20.30 10.59 -2.03
CA THR A 24 -19.55 9.37 -2.39
C THR A 24 -18.26 9.67 -3.12
N MET A 25 -18.21 10.69 -3.96
CA MET A 25 -16.97 11.15 -4.60
C MET A 25 -15.97 11.68 -3.57
N ILE A 26 -16.41 12.48 -2.61
CA ILE A 26 -15.55 13.00 -1.54
C ILE A 26 -15.00 11.85 -0.70
N VAL A 27 -15.86 10.89 -0.28
CA VAL A 27 -15.43 9.74 0.51
C VAL A 27 -14.46 8.87 -0.29
N SER A 28 -14.73 8.58 -1.56
CA SER A 28 -13.85 7.79 -2.43
C SER A 28 -12.49 8.50 -2.62
N MET A 29 -12.51 9.82 -2.82
CA MET A 29 -11.29 10.61 -2.94
C MET A 29 -10.50 10.62 -1.63
N GLN A 30 -11.16 10.82 -0.47
CA GLN A 30 -10.51 10.77 0.83
C GLN A 30 -9.86 9.41 1.10
N LYS A 31 -10.59 8.32 0.83
CA LYS A 31 -10.06 6.95 1.00
C LYS A 31 -8.91 6.67 0.03
N GLY A 32 -9.02 7.09 -1.22
CA GLY A 32 -7.97 6.93 -2.23
C GLY A 32 -6.70 7.71 -1.88
N VAL A 33 -6.85 8.99 -1.52
CA VAL A 33 -5.72 9.85 -1.11
C VAL A 33 -5.05 9.31 0.16
N ALA A 34 -5.84 8.95 1.17
CA ALA A 34 -5.29 8.40 2.41
C ALA A 34 -4.48 7.11 2.17
N ARG A 35 -4.98 6.20 1.35
CA ARG A 35 -4.28 4.96 0.99
C ARG A 35 -3.04 5.23 0.14
N GLY A 36 -3.11 6.14 -0.83
CA GLY A 36 -1.98 6.52 -1.67
C GLY A 36 -0.85 7.18 -0.87
N ILE A 37 -1.18 8.10 0.03
CA ILE A 37 -0.19 8.75 0.91
C ILE A 37 0.50 7.70 1.78
N PHE A 38 -0.26 6.77 2.36
CA PHE A 38 0.29 5.73 3.23
C PHE A 38 1.19 4.74 2.46
N SER A 39 0.77 4.30 1.27
CA SER A 39 1.54 3.36 0.43
C SER A 39 2.86 3.95 -0.07
N ASN A 40 2.84 5.21 -0.49
CA ASN A 40 4.02 5.89 -1.03
C ASN A 40 4.85 6.63 0.04
N GLU A 41 4.41 6.61 1.31
CA GLU A 41 5.01 7.39 2.39
C GLU A 41 5.10 8.90 2.08
N ALA A 42 4.24 9.39 1.18
CA ALA A 42 4.27 10.75 0.69
C ALA A 42 3.85 11.75 1.78
N GLY A 43 4.75 12.62 2.18
CA GLY A 43 4.50 13.61 3.22
C GLY A 43 4.61 13.09 4.66
N LEU A 44 4.87 11.80 4.88
CA LEU A 44 5.05 11.22 6.23
C LEU A 44 6.44 11.51 6.81
N GLY A 45 7.42 11.87 5.98
CA GLY A 45 8.79 12.12 6.41
C GLY A 45 9.63 10.86 6.64
N SER A 46 9.08 9.67 6.42
CA SER A 46 9.76 8.38 6.61
C SER A 46 10.70 8.02 5.46
N ALA A 47 10.31 8.25 4.22
CA ALA A 47 11.14 7.97 3.05
C ALA A 47 12.54 8.62 3.09
N PRO A 48 12.73 9.88 3.55
CA PRO A 48 14.06 10.47 3.73
C PRO A 48 14.95 9.74 4.72
N ILE A 49 14.40 9.02 5.71
CA ILE A 49 15.19 8.25 6.68
C ILE A 49 15.90 7.08 5.98
N ALA A 50 15.19 6.37 5.09
CA ALA A 50 15.81 5.35 4.25
C ALA A 50 16.79 5.96 3.24
N ALA A 51 16.42 7.06 2.60
CA ALA A 51 17.27 7.76 1.64
C ALA A 51 18.59 8.27 2.25
N ALA A 52 18.61 8.59 3.55
CA ALA A 52 19.82 9.00 4.26
C ALA A 52 20.89 7.89 4.32
N ALA A 53 20.53 6.62 4.15
CA ALA A 53 21.47 5.51 4.07
C ALA A 53 22.07 5.32 2.66
N ALA A 54 21.61 6.06 1.66
CA ALA A 54 22.07 5.93 0.29
C ALA A 54 23.52 6.39 0.11
N GLN A 55 24.30 5.59 -0.61
CA GLN A 55 25.70 5.90 -0.92
C GLN A 55 25.80 6.76 -2.19
N THR A 56 25.29 7.97 -2.13
CA THR A 56 25.38 8.94 -3.23
C THR A 56 25.79 10.32 -2.69
N LYS A 57 26.52 11.07 -3.52
CA LYS A 57 26.90 12.45 -3.23
C LYS A 57 25.93 13.46 -3.86
N GLU A 58 25.01 13.00 -4.69
CA GLU A 58 24.11 13.84 -5.47
C GLU A 58 22.65 13.67 -4.99
N PRO A 59 22.06 14.66 -4.30
CA PRO A 59 20.68 14.59 -3.84
C PRO A 59 19.67 14.37 -4.96
N VAL A 60 19.90 14.96 -6.12
CA VAL A 60 19.03 14.82 -7.31
C VAL A 60 18.98 13.37 -7.78
N ARG A 61 20.10 12.68 -7.79
CA ARG A 61 20.17 11.26 -8.16
C ARG A 61 19.33 10.38 -7.23
N GLN A 62 19.45 10.63 -5.92
CA GLN A 62 18.63 9.92 -4.94
C GLN A 62 17.12 10.24 -5.11
N GLY A 63 16.77 11.49 -5.39
CA GLY A 63 15.38 11.88 -5.67
C GLY A 63 14.80 11.14 -6.87
N LEU A 64 15.56 11.01 -7.96
CA LEU A 64 15.13 10.25 -9.15
C LEU A 64 14.92 8.76 -8.85
N VAL A 65 15.79 8.15 -8.04
CA VAL A 65 15.62 6.75 -7.60
C VAL A 65 14.37 6.60 -6.75
N SER A 66 14.13 7.49 -5.80
CA SER A 66 12.93 7.45 -4.94
C SER A 66 11.64 7.63 -5.74
N MET A 67 11.65 8.49 -6.77
CA MET A 67 10.52 8.69 -7.67
C MET A 67 10.14 7.42 -8.44
N THR A 68 11.12 6.60 -8.84
CA THR A 68 10.85 5.33 -9.52
C THR A 68 10.05 4.36 -8.64
N GLY A 69 10.33 4.30 -7.34
CA GLY A 69 9.56 3.49 -6.40
C GLY A 69 8.08 3.87 -6.38
N THR A 70 7.80 5.16 -6.21
CA THR A 70 6.43 5.71 -6.24
C THR A 70 5.73 5.46 -7.58
N PHE A 71 6.44 5.62 -8.70
CA PHE A 71 5.90 5.32 -10.02
C PHE A 71 5.51 3.85 -10.17
N ILE A 72 6.39 2.93 -9.78
CA ILE A 72 6.12 1.49 -9.86
C ILE A 72 4.95 1.10 -8.98
N ASP A 73 4.93 1.56 -7.73
CA ASP A 73 3.85 1.24 -6.78
C ASP A 73 2.49 1.76 -7.28
N THR A 74 2.39 3.03 -7.59
CA THR A 74 1.10 3.67 -7.89
C THR A 74 0.67 3.47 -9.34
N ILE A 75 1.55 3.72 -10.30
CA ILE A 75 1.15 3.69 -11.72
C ILE A 75 1.13 2.24 -12.23
N VAL A 76 2.08 1.39 -11.84
CA VAL A 76 2.12 0.02 -12.35
C VAL A 76 1.28 -0.91 -11.46
N ILE A 77 1.65 -1.10 -10.21
CA ILE A 77 1.04 -2.13 -9.34
C ILE A 77 -0.42 -1.82 -9.02
N CYS A 78 -0.73 -0.60 -8.57
CA CYS A 78 -2.10 -0.23 -8.24
C CYS A 78 -3.03 -0.23 -9.46
N THR A 79 -2.52 0.20 -10.64
CA THR A 79 -3.31 0.14 -11.88
C THR A 79 -3.58 -1.30 -12.29
N MET A 80 -2.60 -2.18 -12.23
CA MET A 80 -2.78 -3.61 -12.54
C MET A 80 -3.81 -4.25 -11.60
N THR A 81 -3.73 -3.99 -10.31
CA THR A 81 -4.67 -4.51 -9.32
C THR A 81 -6.07 -3.96 -9.55
N GLY A 82 -6.22 -2.66 -9.74
CA GLY A 82 -7.49 -2.03 -10.02
C GLY A 82 -8.15 -2.52 -11.30
N LEU A 83 -7.39 -2.65 -12.38
CA LEU A 83 -7.89 -3.21 -13.64
C LEU A 83 -8.31 -4.67 -13.51
N SER A 84 -7.57 -5.48 -12.73
CA SER A 84 -7.93 -6.87 -12.47
C SER A 84 -9.29 -6.96 -11.76
N ILE A 85 -9.55 -6.13 -10.76
CA ILE A 85 -10.82 -6.06 -10.03
C ILE A 85 -11.97 -5.63 -10.97
N VAL A 86 -11.73 -4.63 -11.84
CA VAL A 86 -12.76 -4.14 -12.77
C VAL A 86 -13.07 -5.16 -13.86
N ILE A 87 -12.05 -5.80 -14.46
CA ILE A 87 -12.23 -6.81 -15.52
C ILE A 87 -12.98 -8.02 -15.00
N THR A 88 -12.72 -8.45 -13.78
CA THR A 88 -13.36 -9.62 -13.17
C THR A 88 -14.69 -9.31 -12.53
N GLU A 89 -15.09 -8.02 -12.48
CA GLU A 89 -16.34 -7.54 -11.85
C GLU A 89 -16.47 -7.91 -10.36
N THR A 90 -15.35 -8.16 -9.68
CA THR A 90 -15.36 -8.57 -8.27
C THR A 90 -15.67 -7.41 -7.32
N TRP A 91 -15.59 -6.16 -7.79
CA TRP A 91 -16.00 -4.97 -7.04
C TRP A 91 -17.47 -5.02 -6.59
N ASN A 92 -18.32 -5.80 -7.27
CA ASN A 92 -19.75 -5.91 -6.99
C ASN A 92 -20.10 -7.08 -6.04
N THR A 93 -19.12 -7.77 -5.48
CA THR A 93 -19.35 -8.97 -4.64
C THR A 93 -19.56 -8.66 -3.15
N GLY A 94 -19.42 -7.41 -2.73
CA GLY A 94 -19.49 -7.00 -1.32
C GLY A 94 -18.30 -7.48 -0.47
N LEU A 95 -17.24 -8.02 -1.10
CA LEU A 95 -16.01 -8.39 -0.42
C LEU A 95 -15.16 -7.15 -0.16
N GLU A 96 -14.34 -7.18 0.89
CA GLU A 96 -13.45 -6.07 1.26
C GLU A 96 -11.98 -6.48 1.32
N GLY A 97 -11.11 -5.49 1.14
CA GLY A 97 -9.66 -5.63 1.31
C GLY A 97 -9.06 -6.72 0.42
N VAL A 98 -8.28 -7.62 1.02
CA VAL A 98 -7.56 -8.69 0.33
C VAL A 98 -8.51 -9.70 -0.34
N ALA A 99 -9.72 -9.90 0.20
CA ALA A 99 -10.67 -10.87 -0.34
C ALA A 99 -11.12 -10.51 -1.76
N ILE A 100 -11.32 -9.21 -2.07
CA ILE A 100 -11.65 -8.75 -3.42
C ILE A 100 -10.54 -9.10 -4.41
N THR A 101 -9.29 -8.79 -4.04
CA THR A 101 -8.13 -9.06 -4.88
C THR A 101 -7.93 -10.55 -5.10
N THR A 102 -8.12 -11.36 -4.05
CA THR A 102 -8.04 -12.83 -4.15
C THR A 102 -9.09 -13.36 -5.12
N ALA A 103 -10.34 -12.92 -5.00
CA ALA A 103 -11.41 -13.31 -5.90
C ALA A 103 -11.14 -12.87 -7.35
N ALA A 104 -10.58 -11.67 -7.55
CA ALA A 104 -10.19 -11.18 -8.86
C ALA A 104 -9.11 -12.04 -9.50
N PHE A 105 -8.08 -12.41 -8.75
CA PHE A 105 -7.00 -13.26 -9.24
C PHE A 105 -7.47 -14.69 -9.51
N GLN A 106 -8.34 -15.25 -8.66
CA GLN A 106 -8.94 -16.57 -8.88
C GLN A 106 -9.77 -16.64 -10.17
N LYS A 107 -10.50 -15.55 -10.48
CA LYS A 107 -11.37 -15.48 -11.66
C LYS A 107 -10.60 -15.09 -12.93
N GLY A 108 -9.57 -14.26 -12.79
CA GLY A 108 -8.85 -13.67 -13.94
C GLY A 108 -7.65 -14.47 -14.42
N LEU A 109 -7.03 -15.28 -13.57
CA LEU A 109 -5.84 -16.04 -13.95
C LEU A 109 -6.19 -17.42 -14.53
N PRO A 110 -5.47 -17.89 -15.56
CA PRO A 110 -5.68 -19.19 -16.18
C PRO A 110 -5.12 -20.37 -15.33
N PHE A 111 -4.99 -20.17 -14.02
CA PHE A 111 -4.47 -21.17 -13.08
C PHE A 111 -5.58 -21.67 -12.16
N PRO A 112 -5.40 -22.86 -11.55
CA PRO A 112 -6.33 -23.31 -10.50
C PRO A 112 -6.49 -22.26 -9.40
N PRO A 113 -7.70 -22.04 -8.85
CA PRO A 113 -7.95 -21.02 -7.85
C PRO A 113 -7.03 -21.10 -6.61
N VAL A 114 -6.64 -22.32 -6.25
CA VAL A 114 -5.71 -22.56 -5.14
C VAL A 114 -4.32 -21.96 -5.42
N VAL A 115 -3.81 -22.10 -6.64
CA VAL A 115 -2.50 -21.56 -7.04
C VAL A 115 -2.54 -20.04 -7.06
N ALA A 116 -3.62 -19.44 -7.57
CA ALA A 116 -3.78 -17.98 -7.58
C ALA A 116 -3.82 -17.42 -6.17
N SER A 117 -4.60 -18.05 -5.27
CA SER A 117 -4.66 -17.63 -3.86
C SER A 117 -3.33 -17.80 -3.13
N PHE A 118 -2.64 -18.92 -3.33
CA PHE A 118 -1.36 -19.19 -2.70
C PHE A 118 -0.30 -18.18 -3.14
N SER A 119 -0.22 -17.88 -4.44
CA SER A 119 0.71 -16.90 -5.00
C SER A 119 0.47 -15.51 -4.42
N LEU A 120 -0.80 -15.08 -4.34
CA LEU A 120 -1.16 -13.80 -3.73
C LEU A 120 -0.81 -13.75 -2.24
N MET A 121 -1.14 -14.81 -1.50
CA MET A 121 -0.80 -14.91 -0.09
C MET A 121 0.72 -14.82 0.14
N LEU A 122 1.50 -15.51 -0.68
CA LEU A 122 2.97 -15.46 -0.60
C LEU A 122 3.50 -14.04 -0.86
N CYS A 123 2.99 -13.36 -1.89
CA CYS A 123 3.33 -11.96 -2.16
C CYS A 123 2.99 -11.04 -0.98
N LEU A 124 1.81 -11.22 -0.37
CA LEU A 124 1.38 -10.44 0.80
C LEU A 124 2.27 -10.68 2.02
N VAL A 125 2.69 -11.92 2.26
CA VAL A 125 3.63 -12.24 3.35
C VAL A 125 4.95 -11.49 3.16
N PHE A 126 5.54 -11.54 1.96
CA PHE A 126 6.78 -10.81 1.68
C PHE A 126 6.59 -9.30 1.79
N PHE A 127 5.48 -8.77 1.29
CA PHE A 127 5.17 -7.35 1.38
C PHE A 127 5.02 -6.88 2.83
N ALA A 128 4.27 -7.63 3.64
CA ALA A 128 4.11 -7.32 5.07
C ALA A 128 5.45 -7.41 5.81
N PHE A 129 6.25 -8.42 5.52
CA PHE A 129 7.57 -8.60 6.13
C PHE A 129 8.51 -7.42 5.83
N THR A 130 8.60 -7.00 4.56
CA THR A 130 9.43 -5.85 4.17
C THR A 130 8.95 -4.55 4.81
N THR A 131 7.63 -4.37 4.92
CA THR A 131 7.03 -3.20 5.58
C THR A 131 7.38 -3.17 7.06
N ILE A 132 7.27 -4.30 7.77
CA ILE A 132 7.65 -4.43 9.19
C ILE A 132 9.12 -4.05 9.38
N LEU A 133 10.02 -4.57 8.54
CA LEU A 133 11.45 -4.25 8.63
C LEU A 133 11.73 -2.76 8.34
N GLY A 134 11.03 -2.18 7.37
CA GLY A 134 11.18 -0.75 7.04
C GLY A 134 10.78 0.16 8.19
N TRP A 135 9.63 -0.09 8.79
CA TRP A 135 9.12 0.71 9.91
C TRP A 135 9.95 0.52 11.20
N ASP A 136 10.48 -0.67 11.45
CA ASP A 136 11.43 -0.90 12.54
C ASP A 136 12.69 -0.04 12.35
N TYR A 137 13.25 -0.07 11.15
CA TYR A 137 14.42 0.74 10.81
C TYR A 137 14.17 2.24 11.03
N TYR A 138 13.01 2.77 10.59
CA TYR A 138 12.68 4.18 10.79
C TYR A 138 12.60 4.54 12.28
N GLY A 139 11.93 3.72 13.06
CA GLY A 139 11.82 3.93 14.50
C GLY A 139 13.16 3.87 15.21
N GLU A 140 14.02 2.91 14.86
CA GLU A 140 15.39 2.83 15.41
C GLU A 140 16.20 4.09 15.12
N ARG A 141 16.19 4.57 13.87
CA ARG A 141 16.93 5.79 13.51
C ARG A 141 16.43 7.02 14.26
N CYS A 142 15.12 7.15 14.43
CA CYS A 142 14.53 8.23 15.23
C CYS A 142 14.96 8.15 16.70
N LEU A 143 14.94 6.96 17.30
CA LEU A 143 15.37 6.77 18.68
C LEU A 143 16.87 6.98 18.88
N GLU A 144 17.68 6.52 17.95
CA GLU A 144 19.13 6.79 17.99
C GLU A 144 19.41 8.30 18.00
N TYR A 145 18.65 9.07 17.25
CA TYR A 145 18.75 10.52 17.25
C TYR A 145 18.31 11.14 18.58
N LEU A 146 17.13 10.75 19.09
CA LEU A 146 16.55 11.31 20.32
C LEU A 146 17.37 10.97 21.57
N PHE A 147 17.89 9.75 21.67
CA PHE A 147 18.61 9.24 22.84
C PHE A 147 20.12 9.22 22.65
N ASN A 148 20.64 10.01 21.73
CA ASN A 148 22.09 10.16 21.48
C ASN A 148 22.81 8.80 21.35
N ARG A 149 22.23 7.89 20.54
CA ARG A 149 22.73 6.54 20.25
C ARG A 149 22.82 5.61 21.49
N ASN A 150 21.94 5.80 22.45
CA ASN A 150 21.88 4.92 23.60
C ASN A 150 21.39 3.51 23.20
N LYS A 151 22.29 2.52 23.28
CA LYS A 151 21.99 1.12 22.91
C LYS A 151 20.84 0.51 23.72
N ALA A 152 20.71 0.86 24.98
CA ALA A 152 19.63 0.34 25.83
C ALA A 152 18.26 0.80 25.31
N ALA A 153 18.12 2.08 24.94
CA ALA A 153 16.88 2.62 24.39
C ALA A 153 16.47 1.92 23.08
N VAL A 154 17.42 1.72 22.16
CA VAL A 154 17.18 1.01 20.90
C VAL A 154 16.77 -0.44 21.14
N THR A 155 17.46 -1.15 22.06
CA THR A 155 17.13 -2.54 22.36
C THR A 155 15.73 -2.67 22.99
N THR A 156 15.37 -1.75 23.89
CA THR A 156 14.02 -1.74 24.50
C THR A 156 12.95 -1.50 23.43
N TYR A 157 13.20 -0.57 22.50
CA TYR A 157 12.30 -0.33 21.37
C TYR A 157 12.09 -1.57 20.51
N ARG A 158 13.15 -2.29 20.13
CA ARG A 158 13.04 -3.52 19.33
C ARG A 158 12.13 -4.55 20.00
N TRP A 159 12.30 -4.77 21.30
CA TRP A 159 11.43 -5.71 22.02
C TRP A 159 9.99 -5.26 22.04
N LEU A 160 9.73 -3.98 22.29
CA LEU A 160 8.38 -3.41 22.24
C LEU A 160 7.78 -3.53 20.84
N TYR A 161 8.57 -3.23 19.80
CA TYR A 161 8.14 -3.34 18.42
C TYR A 161 7.75 -4.78 18.04
N ILE A 162 8.58 -5.77 18.41
CA ILE A 162 8.28 -7.19 18.19
C ILE A 162 6.97 -7.59 18.88
N ILE A 163 6.74 -7.14 20.10
CA ILE A 163 5.49 -7.39 20.84
C ILE A 163 4.31 -6.77 20.09
N CYS A 164 4.43 -5.53 19.62
CA CYS A 164 3.40 -4.86 18.86
C CYS A 164 3.09 -5.57 17.52
N VAL A 165 4.12 -6.03 16.81
CA VAL A 165 3.96 -6.80 15.58
C VAL A 165 3.22 -8.13 15.84
N PHE A 166 3.50 -8.78 16.97
CA PHE A 166 2.82 -10.03 17.36
C PHE A 166 1.35 -9.79 17.71
N ILE A 167 1.03 -8.67 18.36
CA ILE A 167 -0.34 -8.31 18.76
C ILE A 167 -1.16 -7.77 17.59
N GLY A 168 -0.51 -7.10 16.63
CA GLY A 168 -1.15 -6.42 15.51
C GLY A 168 -2.21 -7.22 14.75
N PRO A 169 -1.97 -8.49 14.39
CA PRO A 169 -2.95 -9.31 13.68
C PRO A 169 -4.25 -9.60 14.45
N TYR A 170 -4.23 -9.44 15.77
CA TYR A 170 -5.42 -9.60 16.63
C TYR A 170 -6.23 -8.31 16.77
N MET A 171 -5.69 -7.18 16.31
CA MET A 171 -6.39 -5.91 16.33
C MET A 171 -7.18 -5.74 15.03
N THR A 172 -8.48 -5.51 15.15
CA THR A 172 -9.30 -5.14 13.99
C THR A 172 -8.98 -3.71 13.57
N VAL A 173 -8.57 -3.54 12.33
CA VAL A 173 -8.49 -2.22 11.71
C VAL A 173 -9.92 -1.79 11.39
N ALA A 174 -10.60 -1.20 12.35
CA ALA A 174 -11.81 -0.43 12.08
C ALA A 174 -11.36 0.81 11.29
N ALA A 175 -11.49 0.73 9.96
CA ALA A 175 -11.13 1.80 9.06
C ALA A 175 -12.21 2.88 9.01
#